data_29a98aa6555aa31a1253b7ce16709bee
#
_entry.id   29a98aa6555aa31a1253b7ce16709bee
#
_cell.length_a   1.000
_cell.length_b   1.000
_cell.length_c   1.000
_cell.angle_alpha   90.00
_cell.angle_beta   90.00
_cell.angle_gamma   90.00
#
_symmetry.space_group_name_H-M   'P 1'
#
loop_
_entity.id
_entity.type
_entity.pdbx_description
1 polymer ?
#
loop_
_entity_poly.entity_id
_entity_poly.type
_entity_poly.pdbx_seq_one_letter_code
_entity_poly.pdbx_strand_id
1 'polypeptide(L)'
;FFANTGALPTDIMEERNVVTAREMVSDGNWLVPTMNGQLRLEKPPLPTWVAGAIEAMCPNNLGAQRLAAGAMGCLWTWFLFLTARYIARRTDYAIIATVVFLTCYNTVLMGRSATWDIYCHALMMGAIYLLLRALNEERDYRWQLPLAGLFLGLSWLSKGPVSFYTLLLPFLLSIVTLPSITTRGKWPYLGIKIGVAVVVGGW
;
A
#
# COMPACT_ATOMS: atom_id res chain seq x y z
N PHE A 1 -2.77 13.90 8.29
CA PHE A 1 -1.77 13.75 7.22
C PHE A 1 -1.56 15.05 6.43
N PHE A 2 -2.60 15.82 6.15
CA PHE A 2 -2.57 16.96 5.22
C PHE A 2 -2.15 18.30 5.82
N ALA A 3 -2.09 18.42 7.15
CA ALA A 3 -1.74 19.67 7.79
C ALA A 3 -0.25 19.99 7.62
N ASN A 4 0.07 21.19 7.10
CA ASN A 4 1.41 21.72 6.99
C ASN A 4 2.44 20.77 6.34
N THR A 5 2.15 20.33 5.12
CA THR A 5 2.97 19.34 4.38
C THR A 5 4.40 19.80 4.12
N GLY A 6 4.68 21.11 4.17
CA GLY A 6 6.02 21.69 4.01
C GLY A 6 6.87 21.74 5.29
N ALA A 7 6.32 21.45 6.47
CA ALA A 7 7.03 21.64 7.74
C ALA A 7 8.10 20.58 8.05
N LEU A 8 7.97 19.39 7.52
CA LEU A 8 8.96 18.33 7.73
C LEU A 8 10.15 18.53 6.78
N PRO A 9 11.39 18.45 7.27
CA PRO A 9 12.54 18.35 6.39
C PRO A 9 12.40 17.12 5.49
N THR A 10 12.96 17.20 4.30
CA THR A 10 13.01 16.05 3.38
C THR A 10 13.96 14.99 3.92
N ASP A 11 13.56 13.74 3.80
CA ASP A 11 14.43 12.59 4.03
C ASP A 11 15.10 12.17 2.72
N ILE A 12 16.28 11.58 2.81
CA ILE A 12 17.07 11.10 1.65
C ILE A 12 16.22 10.21 0.74
N MET A 13 15.35 9.37 1.32
CA MET A 13 14.48 8.48 0.53
C MET A 13 13.42 9.27 -0.24
N GLU A 14 12.84 10.28 0.38
CA GLU A 14 11.87 11.18 -0.26
C GLU A 14 12.53 11.97 -1.40
N GLU A 15 13.70 12.56 -1.16
CA GLU A 15 14.46 13.28 -2.18
C GLU A 15 14.80 12.41 -3.39
N ARG A 16 15.27 11.19 -3.15
CA ARG A 16 15.54 10.22 -4.22
C ARG A 16 14.31 9.93 -5.07
N ASN A 17 13.13 9.80 -4.46
CA ASN A 17 11.88 9.57 -5.19
C ASN A 17 11.53 10.80 -6.06
N VAL A 18 11.65 11.99 -5.49
CA VAL A 18 11.36 13.27 -6.19
C VAL A 18 12.29 13.48 -7.37
N VAL A 19 13.60 13.29 -7.19
CA VAL A 19 14.60 13.42 -8.27
C VAL A 19 14.32 12.44 -9.39
N THR A 20 14.09 11.16 -9.05
CA THR A 20 13.75 10.13 -10.03
C THR A 20 12.46 10.48 -10.80
N ALA A 21 11.44 10.99 -10.10
CA ALA A 21 10.19 11.42 -10.72
C ALA A 21 10.39 12.59 -11.70
N ARG A 22 11.24 13.56 -11.36
CA ARG A 22 11.60 14.68 -12.25
C ARG A 22 12.32 14.22 -13.50
N GLU A 23 13.32 13.38 -13.37
CA GLU A 23 14.02 12.80 -14.54
C GLU A 23 13.07 11.98 -15.41
N MET A 24 12.18 11.19 -14.79
CA MET A 24 11.16 10.42 -15.50
C MET A 24 10.27 11.32 -16.38
N VAL A 25 9.89 12.49 -15.88
CA VAL A 25 9.08 13.47 -16.61
C VAL A 25 9.91 14.20 -17.67
N SER A 26 11.14 14.64 -17.35
CA SER A 26 12.00 15.39 -18.28
C SER A 26 12.46 14.55 -19.45
N ASP A 27 12.80 13.30 -19.21
CA ASP A 27 13.36 12.40 -20.21
C ASP A 27 12.27 11.57 -20.95
N GLY A 28 11.03 11.65 -20.46
CA GLY A 28 9.90 10.89 -20.99
C GLY A 28 10.00 9.37 -20.75
N ASN A 29 10.92 8.93 -19.91
CA ASN A 29 11.18 7.51 -19.67
C ASN A 29 10.51 7.01 -18.38
N TRP A 30 9.29 6.50 -18.51
CA TRP A 30 8.48 6.02 -17.40
C TRP A 30 8.74 4.56 -17.01
N LEU A 31 9.39 3.79 -17.87
CA LEU A 31 9.62 2.36 -17.65
C LEU A 31 10.96 2.09 -16.96
N VAL A 32 11.97 2.85 -17.31
CA VAL A 32 13.33 2.65 -16.78
C VAL A 32 13.74 3.90 -16.01
N PRO A 33 13.55 3.91 -14.68
CA PRO A 33 13.83 5.08 -13.87
C PRO A 33 15.34 5.36 -13.82
N THR A 34 15.69 6.64 -13.86
CA THR A 34 17.05 7.14 -13.69
C THR A 34 17.12 8.09 -12.49
N MET A 35 18.32 8.28 -11.97
CA MET A 35 18.64 9.30 -10.96
C MET A 35 20.05 9.81 -11.20
N ASN A 36 20.18 11.11 -11.44
CA ASN A 36 21.43 11.76 -11.86
C ASN A 36 22.02 11.12 -13.15
N GLY A 37 21.15 10.78 -14.09
CA GLY A 37 21.51 10.14 -15.36
C GLY A 37 21.95 8.68 -15.25
N GLN A 38 21.91 8.07 -14.07
CA GLN A 38 22.24 6.66 -13.85
C GLN A 38 20.99 5.81 -13.65
N LEU A 39 21.01 4.57 -14.14
CA LEU A 39 19.92 3.62 -13.95
C LEU A 39 19.63 3.40 -12.47
N ARG A 40 18.35 3.44 -12.10
CA ARG A 40 17.90 3.23 -10.75
C ARG A 40 16.83 2.15 -10.67
N LEU A 41 17.26 0.91 -10.54
CA LEU A 41 16.38 -0.27 -10.43
C LEU A 41 16.26 -0.80 -8.98
N GLU A 42 16.63 0.03 -7.99
CA GLU A 42 16.63 -0.40 -6.57
C GLU A 42 15.24 -0.55 -5.97
N LYS A 43 14.26 0.12 -6.52
CA LYS A 43 12.90 0.17 -5.97
C LYS A 43 11.86 -0.05 -7.07
N PRO A 44 10.77 -0.77 -6.77
CA PRO A 44 9.66 -0.88 -7.70
C PRO A 44 9.01 0.48 -8.01
N PRO A 45 8.42 0.64 -9.22
CA PRO A 45 8.15 1.95 -9.79
C PRO A 45 6.86 2.63 -9.35
N LEU A 46 5.89 1.93 -8.76
CA LEU A 46 4.55 2.47 -8.54
C LEU A 46 4.53 3.82 -7.79
N PRO A 47 5.22 4.00 -6.65
CA PRO A 47 5.24 5.29 -5.97
C PRO A 47 5.96 6.38 -6.79
N THR A 48 6.97 6.01 -7.58
CA THR A 48 7.68 6.93 -8.45
C THR A 48 6.81 7.35 -9.64
N TRP A 49 6.00 6.46 -10.20
CA TRP A 49 5.00 6.80 -11.22
C TRP A 49 3.96 7.79 -10.69
N VAL A 50 3.48 7.60 -9.46
CA VAL A 50 2.56 8.55 -8.82
C VAL A 50 3.25 9.90 -8.61
N ALA A 51 4.49 9.90 -8.13
CA ALA A 51 5.29 11.12 -7.96
C ALA A 51 5.54 11.82 -9.30
N GLY A 52 5.87 11.08 -10.37
CA GLY A 52 6.04 11.59 -11.72
C GLY A 52 4.76 12.18 -12.30
N ALA A 53 3.61 11.54 -12.12
CA ALA A 53 2.32 12.08 -12.54
C ALA A 53 2.00 13.41 -11.84
N ILE A 54 2.31 13.51 -10.55
CA ILE A 54 2.14 14.75 -9.78
C ILE A 54 3.14 15.82 -10.22
N GLU A 55 4.40 15.46 -10.47
CA GLU A 55 5.43 16.36 -10.96
C GLU A 55 5.06 16.95 -12.33
N ALA A 56 4.45 16.14 -13.22
CA ALA A 56 3.96 16.59 -14.51
C ALA A 56 2.80 17.60 -14.39
N MET A 57 1.95 17.47 -13.35
CA MET A 57 0.82 18.38 -13.12
C MET A 57 1.21 19.61 -12.30
N CYS A 58 2.07 19.43 -11.32
CA CYS A 58 2.49 20.45 -10.35
C CYS A 58 4.03 20.41 -10.16
N PRO A 59 4.80 20.93 -11.12
CA PRO A 59 6.26 20.84 -11.11
C PRO A 59 6.86 21.45 -9.84
N ASN A 60 7.89 20.79 -9.30
CA ASN A 60 8.65 21.24 -8.13
C ASN A 60 7.81 21.44 -6.85
N ASN A 61 6.66 20.81 -6.74
CA ASN A 61 5.78 20.96 -5.60
C ASN A 61 5.82 19.72 -4.68
N LEU A 62 6.75 19.73 -3.72
CA LEU A 62 6.86 18.67 -2.72
C LEU A 62 5.58 18.50 -1.89
N GLY A 63 4.88 19.60 -1.60
CA GLY A 63 3.60 19.55 -0.89
C GLY A 63 2.57 18.72 -1.63
N ALA A 64 2.46 18.85 -2.94
CA ALA A 64 1.57 18.07 -3.78
C ALA A 64 1.92 16.56 -3.75
N GLN A 65 3.21 16.22 -3.80
CA GLN A 65 3.67 14.84 -3.70
C GLN A 65 3.36 14.23 -2.34
N ARG A 66 3.50 14.99 -1.25
CA ARG A 66 3.13 14.58 0.11
C ARG A 66 1.62 14.44 0.31
N LEU A 67 0.79 15.17 -0.45
CA LEU A 67 -0.66 14.96 -0.43
C LEU A 67 -1.04 13.56 -0.93
N ALA A 68 -0.36 13.03 -1.94
CA ALA A 68 -0.58 11.66 -2.41
C ALA A 68 -0.23 10.62 -1.33
N ALA A 69 0.90 10.81 -0.63
CA ALA A 69 1.25 9.97 0.52
C ALA A 69 0.21 10.07 1.64
N GLY A 70 -0.30 11.26 1.91
CA GLY A 70 -1.39 11.50 2.86
C GLY A 70 -2.68 10.76 2.47
N ALA A 71 -3.04 10.77 1.18
CA ALA A 71 -4.18 10.02 0.66
C ALA A 71 -4.01 8.50 0.87
N MET A 72 -2.81 7.97 0.64
CA MET A 72 -2.50 6.58 0.95
C MET A 72 -2.55 6.29 2.46
N GLY A 73 -2.16 7.23 3.31
CA GLY A 73 -2.33 7.14 4.77
C GLY A 73 -3.80 7.06 5.18
N CYS A 74 -4.67 7.85 4.55
CA CYS A 74 -6.11 7.75 4.75
C CYS A 74 -6.67 6.40 4.27
N LEU A 75 -6.21 5.90 3.13
CA LEU A 75 -6.60 4.59 2.62
C LEU A 75 -6.19 3.47 3.58
N TRP A 76 -4.98 3.52 4.12
CA TRP A 76 -4.52 2.57 5.14
C TRP A 76 -5.38 2.61 6.39
N THR A 77 -5.64 3.79 6.92
CA THR A 77 -6.51 4.02 8.07
C THR A 77 -7.92 3.46 7.83
N TRP A 78 -8.46 3.69 6.64
CA TRP A 78 -9.77 3.19 6.24
C TRP A 78 -9.85 1.67 6.24
N PHE A 79 -8.90 0.99 5.60
CA PHE A 79 -8.87 -0.47 5.58
C PHE A 79 -8.57 -1.07 6.95
N LEU A 80 -7.77 -0.42 7.78
CA LEU A 80 -7.55 -0.83 9.15
C LEU A 80 -8.85 -0.75 9.96
N PHE A 81 -9.59 0.35 9.86
CA PHE A 81 -10.90 0.51 10.50
C PHE A 81 -11.88 -0.60 10.06
N LEU A 82 -11.99 -0.83 8.75
CA LEU A 82 -12.86 -1.87 8.21
C LEU A 82 -12.47 -3.26 8.71
N THR A 83 -11.19 -3.56 8.75
CA THR A 83 -10.67 -4.85 9.24
C THR A 83 -10.95 -5.02 10.73
N ALA A 84 -10.65 -4.03 11.54
CA ALA A 84 -10.92 -4.04 12.98
C ALA A 84 -12.42 -4.20 13.28
N ARG A 85 -13.27 -3.46 12.56
CA ARG A 85 -14.73 -3.58 12.67
C ARG A 85 -15.24 -4.96 12.27
N TYR A 86 -14.67 -5.53 11.21
CA TYR A 86 -15.06 -6.86 10.73
C TYR A 86 -14.70 -7.96 11.75
N ILE A 87 -13.50 -7.89 12.32
CA ILE A 87 -13.02 -8.88 13.31
C ILE A 87 -13.76 -8.72 14.64
N ALA A 88 -13.81 -7.51 15.19
CA ALA A 88 -14.39 -7.24 16.49
C ALA A 88 -15.93 -7.26 16.49
N ARG A 89 -16.56 -7.11 15.32
CA ARG A 89 -18.02 -6.95 15.15
C ARG A 89 -18.63 -5.81 15.97
N ARG A 90 -17.79 -4.86 16.39
CA ARG A 90 -18.15 -3.69 17.21
C ARG A 90 -17.42 -2.47 16.67
N THR A 91 -18.16 -1.37 16.55
CA THR A 91 -17.63 -0.11 15.98
C THR A 91 -16.74 0.63 16.97
N ASP A 92 -17.03 0.56 18.26
CA ASP A 92 -16.23 1.18 19.33
C ASP A 92 -14.79 0.65 19.36
N TYR A 93 -14.60 -0.67 19.28
CA TYR A 93 -13.25 -1.26 19.18
C TYR A 93 -12.52 -0.87 17.90
N ALA A 94 -13.24 -0.76 16.78
CA ALA A 94 -12.64 -0.31 15.52
C ALA A 94 -12.18 1.15 15.61
N ILE A 95 -12.97 2.01 16.25
CA ILE A 95 -12.59 3.42 16.49
C ILE A 95 -11.35 3.48 17.36
N ILE A 96 -11.32 2.77 18.49
CA ILE A 96 -10.15 2.74 19.39
C ILE A 96 -8.90 2.29 18.63
N ALA A 97 -8.97 1.18 17.89
CA ALA A 97 -7.84 0.68 17.11
C ALA A 97 -7.36 1.71 16.08
N THR A 98 -8.29 2.41 15.44
CA THR A 98 -7.97 3.46 14.46
C THR A 98 -7.31 4.67 15.11
N VAL A 99 -7.80 5.11 16.27
CA VAL A 99 -7.20 6.22 17.02
C VAL A 99 -5.78 5.85 17.45
N VAL A 100 -5.58 4.66 18.02
CA VAL A 100 -4.25 4.17 18.40
C VAL A 100 -3.32 4.15 17.19
N PHE A 101 -3.78 3.66 16.03
CA PHE A 101 -3.00 3.65 14.80
C PHE A 101 -2.62 5.06 14.32
N LEU A 102 -3.57 6.00 14.34
CA LEU A 102 -3.34 7.40 13.94
C LEU A 102 -2.43 8.17 14.89
N THR A 103 -2.29 7.74 16.14
CA THR A 103 -1.38 8.35 17.13
C THR A 103 0.03 7.73 17.08
N CYS A 104 0.23 6.63 16.35
CA CYS A 104 1.56 6.06 16.17
C CYS A 104 2.46 6.98 15.36
N TYR A 105 3.61 7.34 15.91
CA TYR A 105 4.59 8.22 15.26
C TYR A 105 4.95 7.79 13.85
N ASN A 106 5.28 6.52 13.65
CA ASN A 106 5.65 5.99 12.33
C ASN A 106 4.53 6.12 11.30
N THR A 107 3.28 5.91 11.69
CA THR A 107 2.12 6.08 10.81
C THR A 107 1.98 7.52 10.33
N VAL A 108 2.11 8.46 11.26
CA VAL A 108 2.04 9.89 10.96
C VAL A 108 3.20 10.30 10.05
N LEU A 109 4.41 9.86 10.35
CA LEU A 109 5.61 10.16 9.57
C LEU A 109 5.50 9.62 8.13
N MET A 110 5.15 8.34 7.97
CA MET A 110 4.98 7.71 6.66
C MET A 110 3.89 8.39 5.82
N GLY A 111 2.76 8.76 6.44
CA GLY A 111 1.66 9.45 5.73
C GLY A 111 1.94 10.91 5.40
N ARG A 112 3.08 11.46 5.85
CA ARG A 112 3.52 12.84 5.58
C ARG A 112 4.79 12.94 4.76
N SER A 113 5.37 11.81 4.37
CA SER A 113 6.58 11.71 3.55
C SER A 113 6.26 10.98 2.25
N ALA A 114 6.70 11.50 1.11
CA ALA A 114 6.47 10.91 -0.21
C ALA A 114 7.40 9.70 -0.47
N THR A 115 7.33 8.69 0.41
CA THR A 115 8.15 7.46 0.38
C THR A 115 7.36 6.24 -0.06
N TRP A 116 8.03 5.13 -0.32
CA TRP A 116 7.43 3.87 -0.79
C TRP A 116 6.60 3.13 0.27
N ASP A 117 6.92 3.34 1.56
CA ASP A 117 6.36 2.56 2.67
C ASP A 117 4.86 2.69 2.80
N ILE A 118 4.36 3.92 2.72
CA ILE A 118 2.93 4.20 2.89
C ILE A 118 2.08 3.52 1.82
N TYR A 119 2.56 3.49 0.56
CA TYR A 119 1.86 2.83 -0.55
C TYR A 119 1.79 1.32 -0.34
N CYS A 120 2.93 0.72 -0.03
CA CYS A 120 3.08 -0.71 0.17
C CYS A 120 2.16 -1.21 1.31
N HIS A 121 2.15 -0.53 2.46
CA HIS A 121 1.34 -0.96 3.61
C HIS A 121 -0.15 -0.66 3.44
N ALA A 122 -0.51 0.48 2.85
CA ALA A 122 -1.91 0.82 2.58
C ALA A 122 -2.59 -0.19 1.65
N LEU A 123 -1.91 -0.53 0.55
CA LEU A 123 -2.38 -1.51 -0.43
C LEU A 123 -2.42 -2.92 0.17
N MET A 124 -1.42 -3.32 0.94
CA MET A 124 -1.43 -4.61 1.63
C MET A 124 -2.59 -4.73 2.62
N MET A 125 -2.88 -3.67 3.39
CA MET A 125 -4.01 -3.69 4.32
C MET A 125 -5.34 -3.83 3.59
N GLY A 126 -5.48 -3.20 2.41
CA GLY A 126 -6.63 -3.40 1.53
C GLY A 126 -6.77 -4.85 1.07
N ALA A 127 -5.67 -5.47 0.67
CA ALA A 127 -5.64 -6.89 0.29
C ALA A 127 -6.06 -7.79 1.45
N ILE A 128 -5.53 -7.56 2.64
CA ILE A 128 -5.86 -8.33 3.85
C ILE A 128 -7.35 -8.22 4.18
N TYR A 129 -7.93 -7.02 4.12
CA TYR A 129 -9.36 -6.83 4.34
C TYR A 129 -10.21 -7.62 3.35
N LEU A 130 -9.88 -7.54 2.07
CA LEU A 130 -10.60 -8.25 1.01
C LEU A 130 -10.45 -9.78 1.12
N LEU A 131 -9.25 -10.25 1.49
CA LEU A 131 -8.99 -11.66 1.76
C LEU A 131 -9.81 -12.16 2.96
N LEU A 132 -9.82 -11.39 4.05
CA LEU A 132 -10.57 -11.73 5.25
C LEU A 132 -12.06 -11.88 4.94
N ARG A 133 -12.64 -10.97 4.17
CA ARG A 133 -14.02 -11.05 3.72
C ARG A 133 -14.26 -12.24 2.80
N ALA A 134 -13.42 -12.43 1.79
CA ALA A 134 -13.56 -13.51 0.82
C ALA A 134 -13.47 -14.90 1.46
N LEU A 135 -12.72 -15.05 2.55
CA LEU A 135 -12.60 -16.31 3.29
C LEU A 135 -13.84 -16.61 4.15
N ASN A 136 -14.51 -15.57 4.66
CA ASN A 136 -15.64 -15.72 5.58
C ASN A 136 -17.01 -15.59 4.91
N GLU A 137 -17.11 -14.85 3.80
CA GLU A 137 -18.38 -14.61 3.11
C GLU A 137 -18.50 -15.51 1.87
N GLU A 138 -19.60 -16.24 1.72
CA GLU A 138 -19.80 -17.18 0.60
C GLU A 138 -20.24 -16.49 -0.68
N ARG A 139 -20.93 -15.35 -0.57
CA ARG A 139 -21.65 -14.73 -1.68
C ARG A 139 -20.77 -13.86 -2.59
N ASP A 140 -19.79 -13.13 -2.03
CA ASP A 140 -19.04 -12.09 -2.76
C ASP A 140 -17.58 -12.43 -3.09
N TYR A 141 -17.14 -13.67 -2.81
CA TYR A 141 -15.73 -14.04 -2.98
C TYR A 141 -15.21 -13.86 -4.42
N ARG A 142 -16.07 -13.93 -5.42
CA ARG A 142 -15.70 -13.87 -6.85
C ARG A 142 -15.03 -12.54 -7.23
N TRP A 143 -15.50 -11.42 -6.67
CA TRP A 143 -14.94 -10.09 -6.93
C TRP A 143 -13.89 -9.69 -5.91
N GLN A 144 -14.07 -10.09 -4.67
CA GLN A 144 -13.13 -9.76 -3.59
C GLN A 144 -11.75 -10.38 -3.81
N LEU A 145 -11.70 -11.57 -4.41
CA LEU A 145 -10.46 -12.28 -4.62
C LEU A 145 -9.57 -11.67 -5.72
N PRO A 146 -10.08 -11.39 -6.93
CA PRO A 146 -9.29 -10.68 -7.95
C PRO A 146 -8.85 -9.31 -7.47
N LEU A 147 -9.72 -8.59 -6.76
CA LEU A 147 -9.40 -7.29 -6.21
C LEU A 147 -8.32 -7.38 -5.12
N ALA A 148 -8.38 -8.38 -4.25
CA ALA A 148 -7.31 -8.64 -3.29
C ALA A 148 -5.97 -8.95 -3.99
N GLY A 149 -5.99 -9.74 -5.07
CA GLY A 149 -4.83 -10.02 -5.90
C GLY A 149 -4.24 -8.75 -6.53
N LEU A 150 -5.11 -7.87 -7.04
CA LEU A 150 -4.68 -6.57 -7.56
C LEU A 150 -3.99 -5.72 -6.48
N PHE A 151 -4.58 -5.60 -5.30
CA PHE A 151 -3.99 -4.87 -4.17
C PHE A 151 -2.66 -5.48 -3.71
N LEU A 152 -2.55 -6.82 -3.70
CA LEU A 152 -1.28 -7.52 -3.42
C LEU A 152 -0.20 -7.18 -4.45
N GLY A 153 -0.55 -7.24 -5.74
CA GLY A 153 0.36 -6.89 -6.83
C GLY A 153 0.81 -5.44 -6.77
N LEU A 154 -0.10 -4.50 -6.55
CA LEU A 154 0.22 -3.09 -6.38
C LEU A 154 1.08 -2.83 -5.13
N SER A 155 0.84 -3.56 -4.03
CA SER A 155 1.70 -3.49 -2.84
C SER A 155 3.11 -3.99 -3.15
N TRP A 156 3.25 -5.09 -3.88
CA TRP A 156 4.54 -5.60 -4.36
C TRP A 156 5.24 -4.58 -5.26
N LEU A 157 4.51 -4.02 -6.21
CA LEU A 157 4.99 -3.00 -7.13
C LEU A 157 5.37 -1.67 -6.44
N SER A 158 4.98 -1.49 -5.16
CA SER A 158 5.35 -0.31 -4.38
C SER A 158 6.72 -0.43 -3.69
N LYS A 159 7.01 -1.55 -3.03
CA LYS A 159 8.27 -1.73 -2.26
C LYS A 159 8.78 -3.17 -2.27
N GLY A 160 8.27 -4.03 -3.14
CA GLY A 160 8.61 -5.45 -3.14
C GLY A 160 8.02 -6.20 -1.94
N PRO A 161 8.72 -7.22 -1.41
CA PRO A 161 8.15 -8.18 -0.46
C PRO A 161 7.97 -7.68 0.98
N VAL A 162 8.32 -6.43 1.30
CA VAL A 162 8.35 -5.94 2.69
C VAL A 162 7.01 -6.14 3.41
N SER A 163 5.90 -5.71 2.81
CA SER A 163 4.57 -5.85 3.42
C SER A 163 4.05 -7.29 3.46
N PHE A 164 4.60 -8.18 2.63
CA PHE A 164 4.30 -9.61 2.71
C PHE A 164 4.80 -10.21 4.03
N TYR A 165 6.02 -9.87 4.44
CA TYR A 165 6.59 -10.37 5.70
C TYR A 165 5.98 -9.68 6.91
N THR A 166 5.73 -8.37 6.84
CA THR A 166 5.30 -7.59 8.00
C THR A 166 3.81 -7.67 8.28
N LEU A 167 2.97 -7.80 7.25
CA LEU A 167 1.51 -7.77 7.38
C LEU A 167 0.83 -9.06 6.92
N LEU A 168 1.14 -9.53 5.70
CA LEU A 168 0.43 -10.68 5.13
C LEU A 168 0.80 -11.99 5.83
N LEU A 169 2.07 -12.23 6.11
CA LEU A 169 2.51 -13.47 6.75
C LEU A 169 1.89 -13.65 8.15
N PRO A 170 1.92 -12.68 9.08
CA PRO A 170 1.22 -12.78 10.35
C PRO A 170 -0.28 -13.02 10.20
N PHE A 171 -0.92 -12.39 9.21
CA PHE A 171 -2.32 -12.60 8.90
C PHE A 171 -2.59 -14.04 8.45
N LEU A 172 -1.79 -14.58 7.53
CA LEU A 172 -1.93 -15.97 7.06
C LEU A 172 -1.69 -16.98 8.20
N LEU A 173 -0.70 -16.73 9.05
CA LEU A 173 -0.45 -17.56 10.22
C LEU A 173 -1.64 -17.54 11.19
N SER A 174 -2.25 -16.38 11.40
CA SER A 174 -3.45 -16.27 12.25
C SER A 174 -4.64 -17.05 11.69
N ILE A 175 -4.81 -17.08 10.36
CA ILE A 175 -5.85 -17.89 9.70
C ILE A 175 -5.63 -19.39 9.92
N VAL A 176 -4.39 -19.84 9.84
CA VAL A 176 -4.05 -21.27 10.01
C VAL A 176 -4.23 -21.70 11.47
N THR A 177 -3.89 -20.82 12.42
CA THR A 177 -3.94 -21.13 13.86
C THR A 177 -5.33 -20.97 14.49
N LEU A 178 -6.20 -20.14 13.88
CA LEU A 178 -7.56 -19.90 14.40
C LEU A 178 -8.59 -20.81 13.70
N PRO A 179 -9.16 -21.79 14.39
CA PRO A 179 -10.11 -22.77 13.79
C PRO A 179 -11.40 -22.13 13.29
N SER A 180 -11.71 -20.91 13.72
CA SER A 180 -12.94 -20.18 13.38
C SER A 180 -13.01 -19.67 11.94
N ILE A 181 -11.88 -19.65 11.22
CA ILE A 181 -11.83 -19.17 9.84
C ILE A 181 -11.87 -20.39 8.92
N THR A 182 -13.07 -20.72 8.45
CA THR A 182 -13.29 -21.87 7.58
C THR A 182 -12.72 -21.61 6.19
N THR A 183 -11.54 -22.16 5.93
CA THR A 183 -10.88 -22.08 4.61
C THR A 183 -11.22 -23.27 3.70
N ARG A 184 -12.00 -24.25 4.19
CA ARG A 184 -12.35 -25.47 3.44
C ARG A 184 -13.02 -25.15 2.11
N GLY A 185 -12.42 -25.61 1.02
CA GLY A 185 -12.93 -25.48 -0.35
C GLY A 185 -12.49 -24.21 -1.10
N LYS A 186 -11.85 -23.23 -0.46
CA LYS A 186 -11.44 -21.97 -1.12
C LYS A 186 -9.95 -21.93 -1.52
N TRP A 187 -9.16 -22.95 -1.19
CA TRP A 187 -7.74 -23.05 -1.51
C TRP A 187 -7.39 -22.94 -3.01
N PRO A 188 -8.15 -23.52 -3.95
CA PRO A 188 -7.84 -23.38 -5.38
C PRO A 188 -7.90 -21.92 -5.84
N TYR A 189 -8.79 -21.12 -5.27
CA TYR A 189 -8.91 -19.69 -5.59
C TYR A 189 -7.77 -18.85 -5.01
N LEU A 190 -7.03 -19.35 -4.02
CA LEU A 190 -5.81 -18.72 -3.52
C LEU A 190 -4.72 -18.69 -4.60
N GLY A 191 -4.61 -19.75 -5.41
CA GLY A 191 -3.67 -19.82 -6.53
C GLY A 191 -3.92 -18.75 -7.60
N ILE A 192 -5.19 -18.45 -7.92
CA ILE A 192 -5.56 -17.40 -8.87
C ILE A 192 -5.11 -16.02 -8.36
N LYS A 193 -5.21 -15.76 -7.06
CA LYS A 193 -4.78 -14.51 -6.44
C LYS A 193 -3.28 -14.31 -6.51
N ILE A 194 -2.53 -15.37 -6.20
CA ILE A 194 -1.06 -15.35 -6.30
C ILE A 194 -0.68 -15.09 -7.76
N GLY A 195 -1.38 -15.70 -8.71
CA GLY A 195 -1.18 -15.46 -10.14
C GLY A 195 -1.41 -14.00 -10.53
N VAL A 196 -2.51 -13.39 -10.11
CA VAL A 196 -2.79 -11.96 -10.37
C VAL A 196 -1.74 -11.06 -9.70
N ALA A 197 -1.35 -11.36 -8.46
CA ALA A 197 -0.33 -10.59 -7.75
C ALA A 197 1.04 -10.65 -8.46
N VAL A 198 1.42 -11.83 -8.98
CA VAL A 198 2.67 -12.01 -9.74
C VAL A 198 2.61 -11.26 -11.07
N VAL A 199 1.48 -11.31 -11.79
CA VAL A 199 1.33 -10.58 -13.06
C VAL A 199 1.40 -9.07 -12.87
N VAL A 200 0.74 -8.54 -11.84
CA VAL A 200 0.73 -7.10 -11.55
C VAL A 200 2.05 -6.62 -10.95
N GLY A 201 2.68 -7.46 -10.11
CA GLY A 201 3.93 -7.12 -9.42
C GLY A 201 5.20 -7.53 -10.17
N GLY A 202 5.09 -8.17 -11.31
CA GLY A 202 6.20 -8.79 -12.05
C GLY A 202 7.08 -7.84 -12.88
N TRP A 203 7.18 -6.58 -12.47
CA TRP A 203 8.07 -5.58 -13.06
C TRP A 203 9.51 -5.73 -12.63
#